data_0bc048b570e179a4a7a989e54ff0851f
#
_entry.id   0bc048b570e179a4a7a989e54ff0851f
#
_cell.length_a   1.000
_cell.length_b   1.000
_cell.length_c   1.000
_cell.angle_alpha   90.00
_cell.angle_beta   90.00
_cell.angle_gamma   90.00
#
_symmetry.space_group_name_H-M   'P 1'
#
loop_
_entity.id
_entity.type
_entity.pdbx_description
1 polymer ?
#
loop_
_entity_poly.entity_id
_entity_poly.type
_entity_poly.pdbx_seq_one_letter_code
_entity_poly.pdbx_strand_id
1 'polypeptide(L)'
;MPRKNDASRKKSRAASPLEQPELPLFDARGVELQPAPGRDTSRPADASPRSTRTIEFLLRALPFDWRDKTRDLLVLVRMDRPIGALLLLWPTWWALWLAADGFPPWKFLIVFTVGVFVMRAAGCAMNDFADRNLDPQVQRTAGRPLAAGRVKPREAVLTFVALALIGFALVLAFTNRLTIYLSFAGAALAALYPFSKRYTQLPQVVLGAAFGWGIPMAFAAITNGLPPVCWLLFLGNVLFSTIYDTEYAMVDRDDDLRAGAKSTAILFGDADLPILGILMATLLFTLLLVGQRAQLEWPFLAGLGVALLLFAWQLWNMRWRQRDACFAAFRNNNWAGGVIWLGMVVALAMR
;
A
#
# COMPACT_ATOMS: atom_id res chain seq x y z
N MET A 1 -3.24 43.12 70.47
CA MET A 1 -2.53 43.06 69.16
C MET A 1 -1.67 41.81 69.14
N PRO A 2 -2.00 40.81 68.37
CA PRO A 2 -1.03 39.77 67.98
C PRO A 2 -0.83 39.72 66.47
N ARG A 3 0.37 39.37 66.11
CA ARG A 3 0.96 39.33 64.77
C ARG A 3 0.37 38.26 63.89
N LYS A 4 0.15 38.58 62.59
CA LYS A 4 -0.18 37.70 61.51
C LYS A 4 0.97 36.74 61.20
N ASN A 5 0.70 35.46 61.20
CA ASN A 5 1.58 34.41 60.63
C ASN A 5 1.28 34.22 59.14
N ASP A 6 2.29 34.45 58.36
CA ASP A 6 2.32 34.22 56.91
C ASP A 6 2.66 32.74 56.66
N ALA A 7 1.71 31.96 56.24
CA ALA A 7 1.92 30.55 55.87
C ALA A 7 2.12 30.43 54.34
N SER A 8 3.39 30.36 53.92
CA SER A 8 3.80 30.11 52.56
C SER A 8 3.24 28.80 52.03
N ARG A 9 2.40 28.86 51.01
CA ARG A 9 1.94 27.74 50.23
C ARG A 9 3.11 27.11 49.45
N LYS A 10 3.69 26.03 49.94
CA LYS A 10 4.51 25.10 49.18
C LYS A 10 3.60 24.41 48.16
N LYS A 11 3.68 24.79 46.87
CA LYS A 11 3.15 23.99 45.76
C LYS A 11 3.94 22.68 45.69
N SER A 12 3.24 21.58 46.00
CA SER A 12 3.72 20.23 45.75
C SER A 12 3.93 20.07 44.23
N ARG A 13 5.18 19.88 43.82
CA ARG A 13 5.55 19.36 42.50
C ARG A 13 5.04 17.90 42.44
N ALA A 14 4.07 17.61 41.60
CA ALA A 14 3.70 16.26 41.26
C ALA A 14 4.92 15.55 40.66
N ALA A 15 5.30 14.41 41.24
CA ALA A 15 6.33 13.54 40.71
C ALA A 15 5.96 13.09 39.33
N SER A 16 6.89 13.18 38.38
CA SER A 16 6.78 12.56 37.04
C SER A 16 6.55 11.05 37.20
N PRO A 17 5.79 10.41 36.30
CA PRO A 17 5.66 8.96 36.31
C PRO A 17 7.04 8.34 36.25
N LEU A 18 7.32 7.41 37.20
CA LEU A 18 8.53 6.61 37.23
C LEU A 18 8.69 5.90 35.89
N GLU A 19 9.78 6.18 35.17
CA GLU A 19 10.25 5.40 34.06
C GLU A 19 10.41 3.94 34.55
N GLN A 20 9.53 3.08 34.10
CA GLN A 20 9.72 1.65 34.31
C GLN A 20 10.93 1.23 33.47
N PRO A 21 11.91 0.50 34.01
CA PRO A 21 13.03 0.02 33.23
C PRO A 21 12.48 -0.88 32.10
N GLU A 22 12.77 -0.52 30.84
CA GLU A 22 12.44 -1.32 29.68
C GLU A 22 13.12 -2.68 29.83
N LEU A 23 12.32 -3.73 29.82
CA LEU A 23 12.83 -5.12 29.83
C LEU A 23 13.65 -5.34 28.55
N PRO A 24 14.83 -5.96 28.62
CA PRO A 24 15.64 -6.24 27.45
C PRO A 24 14.88 -7.16 26.50
N LEU A 25 14.81 -6.77 25.22
CA LEU A 25 14.21 -7.56 24.16
C LEU A 25 15.26 -8.50 23.56
N PHE A 26 14.93 -9.77 23.43
CA PHE A 26 15.79 -10.78 22.83
C PHE A 26 15.25 -11.21 21.47
N ASP A 27 16.13 -11.49 20.50
CA ASP A 27 15.77 -12.11 19.24
C ASP A 27 15.39 -13.60 19.42
N ALA A 28 14.91 -14.27 18.36
CA ALA A 28 14.54 -15.69 18.40
C ALA A 28 15.71 -16.64 18.76
N ARG A 29 16.93 -16.14 18.85
CA ARG A 29 18.16 -16.84 19.24
C ARG A 29 18.63 -16.50 20.65
N GLY A 30 17.85 -15.67 21.38
CA GLY A 30 18.20 -15.25 22.74
C GLY A 30 19.28 -14.17 22.82
N VAL A 31 19.55 -13.46 21.70
CA VAL A 31 20.50 -12.35 21.66
C VAL A 31 19.77 -11.06 21.99
N GLU A 32 20.31 -10.26 22.95
CA GLU A 32 19.74 -8.99 23.36
C GLU A 32 19.79 -7.97 22.20
N LEU A 33 18.61 -7.47 21.82
CA LEU A 33 18.49 -6.43 20.80
C LEU A 33 18.94 -5.09 21.38
N GLN A 34 20.09 -4.58 20.93
CA GLN A 34 20.54 -3.24 21.31
C GLN A 34 19.60 -2.18 20.69
N PRO A 35 19.26 -1.12 21.46
CA PRO A 35 18.51 0.00 20.90
C PRO A 35 19.32 0.66 19.78
N ALA A 36 18.64 0.90 18.65
CA ALA A 36 19.26 1.54 17.50
C ALA A 36 19.86 2.92 17.91
N PRO A 37 21.09 3.26 17.45
CA PRO A 37 21.71 4.53 17.77
C PRO A 37 20.81 5.69 17.40
N GLY A 38 20.59 6.64 18.32
CA GLY A 38 19.63 7.73 18.23
C GLY A 38 19.73 8.50 16.91
N ARG A 39 18.73 8.33 16.06
CA ARG A 39 18.50 9.20 14.91
C ARG A 39 17.66 10.39 15.35
N ASP A 40 18.03 11.55 14.82
CA ASP A 40 17.27 12.80 14.95
C ASP A 40 15.79 12.57 14.58
N THR A 41 14.92 12.54 15.59
CA THR A 41 13.49 12.27 15.47
C THR A 41 12.70 13.47 14.92
N SER A 42 13.37 14.59 14.58
CA SER A 42 12.75 15.83 14.13
C SER A 42 12.29 15.82 12.66
N ARG A 43 12.67 14.82 11.86
CA ARG A 43 12.21 14.68 10.46
C ARG A 43 11.49 13.36 10.25
N PRO A 44 10.22 13.38 9.78
CA PRO A 44 9.58 12.17 9.27
C PRO A 44 10.45 11.62 8.13
N ALA A 45 10.96 10.41 8.27
CA ALA A 45 11.96 9.80 7.38
C ALA A 45 11.50 9.66 5.92
N ASP A 46 10.26 10.01 5.60
CA ASP A 46 9.57 9.70 4.36
C ASP A 46 9.01 10.89 3.55
N ALA A 47 9.12 12.12 4.02
CA ALA A 47 8.62 13.27 3.25
C ALA A 47 9.62 13.65 2.15
N SER A 48 9.36 13.25 0.89
CA SER A 48 10.13 13.79 -0.23
C SER A 48 9.81 15.28 -0.39
N PRO A 49 10.82 16.18 -0.57
CA PRO A 49 10.59 17.62 -0.73
C PRO A 49 9.69 17.99 -1.93
N ARG A 50 9.57 17.08 -2.92
CA ARG A 50 8.75 17.29 -4.12
C ARG A 50 7.26 17.09 -3.88
N SER A 51 6.87 16.11 -3.07
CA SER A 51 5.46 15.81 -2.78
C SER A 51 4.79 16.90 -1.94
N THR A 52 5.52 17.48 -1.00
CA THR A 52 5.05 18.60 -0.17
C THR A 52 4.76 19.84 -1.03
N ARG A 53 5.59 20.11 -2.06
CA ARG A 53 5.40 21.25 -2.97
C ARG A 53 4.11 21.14 -3.79
N THR A 54 3.73 19.95 -4.25
CA THR A 54 2.50 19.73 -5.03
C THR A 54 1.26 20.00 -4.17
N ILE A 55 1.24 19.49 -2.93
CA ILE A 55 0.15 19.77 -2.00
C ILE A 55 0.09 21.26 -1.67
N GLU A 56 1.20 21.91 -1.39
CA GLU A 56 1.24 23.35 -1.10
C GLU A 56 0.77 24.21 -2.28
N PHE A 57 1.08 23.82 -3.51
CA PHE A 57 0.57 24.49 -4.69
C PHE A 57 -0.96 24.41 -4.78
N LEU A 58 -1.54 23.22 -4.57
CA LEU A 58 -2.99 23.02 -4.56
C LEU A 58 -3.69 23.80 -3.43
N LEU A 59 -3.04 23.90 -2.26
CA LEU A 59 -3.59 24.58 -1.10
C LEU A 59 -3.59 26.13 -1.23
N ARG A 60 -2.78 26.71 -2.14
CA ARG A 60 -2.73 28.17 -2.34
C ARG A 60 -4.07 28.78 -2.76
N ALA A 61 -4.92 28.00 -3.45
CA ALA A 61 -6.24 28.43 -3.89
C ALA A 61 -7.31 28.42 -2.77
N LEU A 62 -7.00 27.86 -1.58
CA LEU A 62 -7.95 27.73 -0.50
C LEU A 62 -7.82 28.87 0.53
N PRO A 63 -8.92 29.25 1.25
CA PRO A 63 -8.86 30.11 2.41
C PRO A 63 -7.91 29.57 3.46
N PHE A 64 -7.25 30.46 4.22
CA PHE A 64 -6.21 30.10 5.20
C PHE A 64 -6.71 29.09 6.23
N ASP A 65 -7.92 29.27 6.76
CA ASP A 65 -8.52 28.43 7.80
C ASP A 65 -8.76 26.96 7.36
N TRP A 66 -8.83 26.71 6.04
CA TRP A 66 -9.09 25.38 5.48
C TRP A 66 -7.82 24.64 5.07
N ARG A 67 -6.67 25.35 4.98
CA ARG A 67 -5.41 24.79 4.44
C ARG A 67 -4.88 23.64 5.26
N ASP A 68 -4.82 23.79 6.57
CA ASP A 68 -4.24 22.76 7.45
C ASP A 68 -5.12 21.49 7.46
N LYS A 69 -6.43 21.66 7.55
CA LYS A 69 -7.34 20.51 7.50
C LYS A 69 -7.32 19.80 6.16
N THR A 70 -7.33 20.54 5.06
CA THR A 70 -7.24 19.96 3.72
C THR A 70 -5.90 19.26 3.51
N ARG A 71 -4.79 19.85 3.99
CA ARG A 71 -3.47 19.21 3.97
C ARG A 71 -3.51 17.87 4.70
N ASP A 72 -4.03 17.80 5.92
CA ASP A 72 -4.12 16.57 6.69
C ASP A 72 -4.99 15.50 6.00
N LEU A 73 -6.09 15.90 5.36
CA LEU A 73 -6.92 14.99 4.55
C LEU A 73 -6.19 14.48 3.29
N LEU A 74 -5.44 15.35 2.58
CA LEU A 74 -4.63 14.95 1.42
C LEU A 74 -3.50 13.99 1.82
N VAL A 75 -2.89 14.20 2.98
CA VAL A 75 -1.89 13.28 3.54
C VAL A 75 -2.52 11.97 3.99
N LEU A 76 -3.72 11.99 4.59
CA LEU A 76 -4.49 10.79 4.96
C LEU A 76 -4.69 9.86 3.75
N VAL A 77 -5.07 10.44 2.60
CA VAL A 77 -5.31 9.68 1.36
C VAL A 77 -4.04 9.45 0.52
N ARG A 78 -2.85 9.79 1.04
CA ARG A 78 -1.54 9.58 0.39
C ARG A 78 -1.38 10.27 -0.95
N MET A 79 -1.98 11.42 -1.16
CA MET A 79 -1.73 12.25 -2.35
C MET A 79 -0.29 12.76 -2.42
N ASP A 80 0.42 12.78 -1.30
CA ASP A 80 1.85 13.07 -1.20
C ASP A 80 2.75 11.92 -1.72
N ARG A 81 2.22 10.70 -1.90
CA ARG A 81 3.00 9.49 -2.22
C ARG A 81 2.31 8.62 -3.28
N PRO A 82 2.39 8.99 -4.56
CA PRO A 82 1.65 8.31 -5.63
C PRO A 82 2.12 6.88 -5.92
N ILE A 83 3.29 6.45 -5.40
CA ILE A 83 3.88 5.13 -5.69
C ILE A 83 2.90 3.98 -5.44
N GLY A 84 2.13 4.04 -4.34
CA GLY A 84 1.15 3.01 -4.03
C GLY A 84 -0.01 2.95 -5.03
N ALA A 85 -0.38 4.07 -5.67
CA ALA A 85 -1.38 4.05 -6.74
C ALA A 85 -0.81 3.46 -8.04
N LEU A 86 0.46 3.73 -8.35
CA LEU A 86 1.12 3.17 -9.53
C LEU A 86 1.24 1.65 -9.44
N LEU A 87 1.52 1.09 -8.27
CA LEU A 87 1.56 -0.37 -8.06
C LEU A 87 0.21 -1.05 -8.32
N LEU A 88 -0.92 -0.36 -8.10
CA LEU A 88 -2.25 -0.85 -8.46
C LEU A 88 -2.58 -0.60 -9.94
N LEU A 89 -2.04 0.47 -10.49
CA LEU A 89 -2.34 0.90 -11.85
C LEU A 89 -1.83 -0.10 -12.88
N TRP A 90 -0.59 -0.63 -12.70
CA TRP A 90 0.00 -1.56 -13.66
C TRP A 90 -0.84 -2.81 -13.87
N PRO A 91 -1.24 -3.58 -12.83
CA PRO A 91 -2.09 -4.75 -13.01
C PRO A 91 -3.46 -4.42 -13.60
N THR A 92 -4.03 -3.25 -13.26
CA THR A 92 -5.28 -2.78 -13.86
C THR A 92 -5.09 -2.52 -15.37
N TRP A 93 -3.97 -1.91 -15.77
CA TRP A 93 -3.65 -1.69 -17.17
C TRP A 93 -3.30 -2.99 -17.89
N TRP A 94 -2.61 -3.96 -17.26
CA TRP A 94 -2.44 -5.30 -17.83
C TRP A 94 -3.80 -5.90 -18.21
N ALA A 95 -4.79 -5.82 -17.31
CA ALA A 95 -6.13 -6.35 -17.55
C ALA A 95 -6.87 -5.60 -18.68
N LEU A 96 -6.78 -4.27 -18.72
CA LEU A 96 -7.44 -3.48 -19.76
C LEU A 96 -6.91 -3.80 -21.16
N TRP A 97 -5.57 -3.90 -21.31
CA TRP A 97 -4.95 -4.23 -22.60
C TRP A 97 -5.27 -5.66 -23.04
N LEU A 98 -5.19 -6.63 -22.12
CA LEU A 98 -5.53 -8.01 -22.41
C LEU A 98 -7.02 -8.21 -22.73
N ALA A 99 -7.90 -7.56 -21.98
CA ALA A 99 -9.34 -7.68 -22.22
C ALA A 99 -9.77 -7.03 -23.55
N ALA A 100 -9.07 -5.99 -23.99
CA ALA A 100 -9.32 -5.29 -25.24
C ALA A 100 -8.60 -5.94 -26.46
N ASP A 101 -7.71 -6.90 -26.20
CA ASP A 101 -6.80 -7.50 -27.21
C ASP A 101 -6.08 -6.42 -28.03
N GLY A 102 -5.58 -5.38 -27.33
CA GLY A 102 -4.91 -4.22 -27.89
C GLY A 102 -5.19 -2.96 -27.08
N PHE A 103 -5.30 -1.79 -27.77
CA PHE A 103 -5.55 -0.54 -27.09
C PHE A 103 -6.98 -0.49 -26.53
N PRO A 104 -7.15 -0.33 -25.19
CA PRO A 104 -8.49 -0.33 -24.60
C PRO A 104 -9.28 0.95 -25.00
N PRO A 105 -10.63 0.86 -25.09
CA PRO A 105 -11.45 2.03 -25.31
C PRO A 105 -11.15 3.12 -24.26
N TRP A 106 -10.93 4.36 -24.72
CA TRP A 106 -10.57 5.51 -23.89
C TRP A 106 -11.44 5.67 -22.65
N LYS A 107 -12.74 5.40 -22.80
CA LYS A 107 -13.70 5.43 -21.72
C LYS A 107 -13.25 4.55 -20.54
N PHE A 108 -12.88 3.29 -20.80
CA PHE A 108 -12.46 2.37 -19.75
C PHE A 108 -11.07 2.70 -19.21
N LEU A 109 -10.16 3.12 -20.08
CA LEU A 109 -8.83 3.56 -19.66
C LEU A 109 -8.93 4.70 -18.63
N ILE A 110 -9.75 5.71 -18.90
CA ILE A 110 -9.96 6.86 -17.99
C ILE A 110 -10.66 6.39 -16.70
N VAL A 111 -11.78 5.67 -16.82
CA VAL A 111 -12.58 5.25 -15.65
C VAL A 111 -11.78 4.37 -14.70
N PHE A 112 -11.05 3.39 -15.20
CA PHE A 112 -10.25 2.52 -14.35
C PHE A 112 -9.00 3.21 -13.80
N THR A 113 -8.36 4.09 -14.57
CA THR A 113 -7.23 4.88 -14.07
C THR A 113 -7.68 5.79 -12.92
N VAL A 114 -8.74 6.59 -13.11
CA VAL A 114 -9.29 7.44 -12.04
C VAL A 114 -9.77 6.58 -10.87
N GLY A 115 -10.45 5.46 -11.16
CA GLY A 115 -10.92 4.50 -10.15
C GLY A 115 -9.80 3.96 -9.28
N VAL A 116 -8.63 3.65 -9.84
CA VAL A 116 -7.45 3.22 -9.08
C VAL A 116 -7.01 4.28 -8.07
N PHE A 117 -6.87 5.54 -8.50
CA PHE A 117 -6.46 6.62 -7.59
C PHE A 117 -7.51 6.87 -6.50
N VAL A 118 -8.79 6.89 -6.86
CA VAL A 118 -9.89 7.09 -5.91
C VAL A 118 -9.97 5.95 -4.89
N MET A 119 -9.94 4.68 -5.35
CA MET A 119 -10.04 3.53 -4.46
C MET A 119 -8.77 3.31 -3.64
N ARG A 120 -7.59 3.65 -4.18
CA ARG A 120 -6.34 3.67 -3.39
C ARG A 120 -6.41 4.70 -2.27
N ALA A 121 -6.92 5.90 -2.54
CA ALA A 121 -7.14 6.94 -1.55
C ALA A 121 -8.14 6.50 -0.46
N ALA A 122 -9.26 5.89 -0.87
CA ALA A 122 -10.24 5.30 0.04
C ALA A 122 -9.60 4.24 0.94
N GLY A 123 -8.86 3.30 0.34
CA GLY A 123 -8.17 2.24 1.07
C GLY A 123 -7.17 2.77 2.10
N CYS A 124 -6.46 3.88 1.82
CA CYS A 124 -5.57 4.53 2.78
C CYS A 124 -6.32 5.06 4.01
N ALA A 125 -7.46 5.74 3.80
CA ALA A 125 -8.27 6.27 4.89
C ALA A 125 -8.82 5.15 5.79
N MET A 126 -9.28 4.04 5.20
CA MET A 126 -9.78 2.88 5.95
C MET A 126 -8.64 2.14 6.67
N ASN A 127 -7.47 2.01 6.04
CA ASN A 127 -6.31 1.38 6.67
C ASN A 127 -5.83 2.19 7.88
N ASP A 128 -5.71 3.52 7.77
CA ASP A 128 -5.34 4.36 8.92
C ASP A 128 -6.41 4.29 10.02
N PHE A 129 -7.71 4.19 9.68
CA PHE A 129 -8.78 3.97 10.65
C PHE A 129 -8.66 2.62 11.36
N ALA A 130 -8.38 1.55 10.62
CA ALA A 130 -8.18 0.22 11.20
C ALA A 130 -6.95 0.20 12.11
N ASP A 131 -5.85 0.80 11.69
CA ASP A 131 -4.56 0.79 12.39
C ASP A 131 -4.42 1.93 13.43
N ARG A 132 -5.46 2.72 13.71
CA ARG A 132 -5.40 3.92 14.58
C ARG A 132 -4.83 3.69 15.97
N ASN A 133 -4.90 2.47 16.49
CA ASN A 133 -4.33 2.09 17.80
C ASN A 133 -2.91 1.50 17.69
N LEU A 134 -2.50 1.06 16.50
CA LEU A 134 -1.18 0.49 16.20
C LEU A 134 -0.21 1.57 15.68
N ASP A 135 -0.68 2.41 14.76
CA ASP A 135 0.12 3.45 14.09
C ASP A 135 0.92 4.37 15.05
N PRO A 136 0.39 4.79 16.22
CA PRO A 136 1.17 5.58 17.16
C PRO A 136 2.39 4.84 17.76
N GLN A 137 2.40 3.50 17.73
CA GLN A 137 3.46 2.67 18.30
C GLN A 137 4.57 2.36 17.29
N VAL A 138 4.35 2.63 16.01
CA VAL A 138 5.30 2.38 14.92
C VAL A 138 5.94 3.71 14.51
N GLN A 139 7.26 3.81 14.61
CA GLN A 139 8.04 5.05 14.38
C GLN A 139 7.68 5.74 13.06
N ARG A 140 7.52 4.96 11.97
CA ARG A 140 7.21 5.49 10.64
C ARG A 140 5.80 6.07 10.52
N THR A 141 4.82 5.53 11.28
CA THR A 141 3.39 5.85 11.14
C THR A 141 2.85 6.77 12.24
N ALA A 142 3.58 6.96 13.33
CA ALA A 142 3.19 7.84 14.45
C ALA A 142 2.86 9.28 14.00
N GLY A 143 3.53 9.79 12.96
CA GLY A 143 3.27 11.11 12.39
C GLY A 143 2.06 11.21 11.45
N ARG A 144 1.34 10.12 11.17
CA ARG A 144 0.13 10.14 10.33
C ARG A 144 -0.96 11.01 10.92
N PRO A 145 -1.77 11.73 10.12
CA PRO A 145 -2.78 12.66 10.61
C PRO A 145 -3.75 12.06 11.62
N LEU A 146 -4.18 10.81 11.42
CA LEU A 146 -5.09 10.13 12.33
C LEU A 146 -4.38 9.66 13.62
N ALA A 147 -3.20 9.06 13.50
CA ALA A 147 -2.38 8.63 14.63
C ALA A 147 -1.95 9.80 15.52
N ALA A 148 -1.65 10.95 14.92
CA ALA A 148 -1.28 12.20 15.59
C ALA A 148 -2.51 13.02 16.09
N GLY A 149 -3.74 12.53 15.92
CA GLY A 149 -4.97 13.18 16.39
C GLY A 149 -5.42 14.40 15.59
N ARG A 150 -4.76 14.76 14.48
CA ARG A 150 -5.13 15.89 13.61
C ARG A 150 -6.38 15.63 12.77
N VAL A 151 -6.64 14.37 12.44
CA VAL A 151 -7.86 13.88 11.80
C VAL A 151 -8.61 12.98 12.76
N LYS A 152 -9.92 13.17 12.89
CA LYS A 152 -10.79 12.35 13.75
C LYS A 152 -11.13 11.02 13.07
N PRO A 153 -11.34 9.91 13.81
CA PRO A 153 -11.73 8.62 13.23
C PRO A 153 -12.98 8.68 12.33
N ARG A 154 -13.96 9.50 12.71
CA ARG A 154 -15.18 9.72 11.90
C ARG A 154 -14.86 10.35 10.54
N GLU A 155 -13.91 11.28 10.49
CA GLU A 155 -13.50 11.95 9.25
C GLU A 155 -12.81 10.97 8.30
N ALA A 156 -11.99 10.05 8.83
CA ALA A 156 -11.37 9.00 8.03
C ALA A 156 -12.42 8.07 7.40
N VAL A 157 -13.42 7.64 8.19
CA VAL A 157 -14.53 6.81 7.69
C VAL A 157 -15.37 7.57 6.67
N LEU A 158 -15.70 8.85 6.91
CA LEU A 158 -16.44 9.67 5.95
C LEU A 158 -15.65 9.86 4.64
N THR A 159 -14.35 10.07 4.73
CA THR A 159 -13.46 10.16 3.55
C THR A 159 -13.48 8.84 2.76
N PHE A 160 -13.38 7.68 3.44
CA PHE A 160 -13.51 6.38 2.79
C PHE A 160 -14.85 6.24 2.07
N VAL A 161 -15.98 6.52 2.75
CA VAL A 161 -17.32 6.37 2.19
C VAL A 161 -17.51 7.32 1.00
N ALA A 162 -17.11 8.59 1.11
CA ALA A 162 -17.21 9.54 0.02
C ALA A 162 -16.43 9.10 -1.23
N LEU A 163 -15.19 8.66 -1.06
CA LEU A 163 -14.36 8.16 -2.16
C LEU A 163 -14.90 6.86 -2.75
N ALA A 164 -15.40 5.94 -1.92
CA ALA A 164 -16.03 4.71 -2.39
C ALA A 164 -17.30 4.99 -3.21
N LEU A 165 -18.11 5.97 -2.79
CA LEU A 165 -19.28 6.41 -3.55
C LEU A 165 -18.89 7.07 -4.89
N ILE A 166 -17.81 7.84 -4.93
CA ILE A 166 -17.27 8.38 -6.20
C ILE A 166 -16.83 7.24 -7.11
N GLY A 167 -16.07 6.27 -6.59
CA GLY A 167 -15.67 5.08 -7.34
C GLY A 167 -16.87 4.28 -7.86
N PHE A 168 -17.89 4.08 -7.02
CA PHE A 168 -19.12 3.40 -7.41
C PHE A 168 -19.90 4.17 -8.49
N ALA A 169 -19.99 5.50 -8.38
CA ALA A 169 -20.65 6.35 -9.38
C ALA A 169 -19.96 6.25 -10.75
N LEU A 170 -18.61 6.18 -10.79
CA LEU A 170 -17.87 5.95 -12.03
C LEU A 170 -18.23 4.59 -12.66
N VAL A 171 -18.29 3.53 -11.84
CA VAL A 171 -18.68 2.19 -12.31
C VAL A 171 -20.11 2.20 -12.84
N LEU A 172 -21.04 2.79 -12.09
CA LEU A 172 -22.46 2.84 -12.45
C LEU A 172 -22.71 3.62 -13.75
N ALA A 173 -22.00 4.73 -13.93
CA ALA A 173 -22.20 5.60 -15.10
C ALA A 173 -21.57 5.08 -16.39
N PHE A 174 -20.47 4.31 -16.31
CA PHE A 174 -19.63 4.02 -17.47
C PHE A 174 -19.41 2.55 -17.76
N THR A 175 -19.91 1.63 -16.93
CA THR A 175 -19.68 0.19 -17.11
C THR A 175 -20.99 -0.60 -17.25
N ASN A 176 -20.89 -1.94 -17.36
CA ASN A 176 -22.02 -2.85 -17.52
C ASN A 176 -22.48 -3.46 -16.18
N ARG A 177 -23.61 -4.18 -16.21
CA ARG A 177 -24.21 -4.82 -15.02
C ARG A 177 -23.27 -5.79 -14.31
N LEU A 178 -22.47 -6.57 -15.06
CA LEU A 178 -21.52 -7.51 -14.46
C LEU A 178 -20.45 -6.78 -13.66
N THR A 179 -19.89 -5.70 -14.19
CA THR A 179 -18.90 -4.86 -13.48
C THR A 179 -19.52 -4.21 -12.25
N ILE A 180 -20.78 -3.76 -12.30
CA ILE A 180 -21.49 -3.20 -11.14
C ILE A 180 -21.63 -4.27 -10.05
N TYR A 181 -22.02 -5.50 -10.35
CA TYR A 181 -22.08 -6.57 -9.34
C TYR A 181 -20.71 -6.89 -8.75
N LEU A 182 -19.66 -6.96 -9.57
CA LEU A 182 -18.28 -7.16 -9.10
C LEU A 182 -17.79 -6.02 -8.19
N SER A 183 -18.26 -4.79 -8.41
CA SER A 183 -17.86 -3.65 -7.58
C SER A 183 -18.29 -3.78 -6.12
N PHE A 184 -19.41 -4.46 -5.82
CA PHE A 184 -19.81 -4.74 -4.44
C PHE A 184 -18.83 -5.67 -3.73
N ALA A 185 -18.35 -6.71 -4.42
CA ALA A 185 -17.32 -7.60 -3.88
C ALA A 185 -15.98 -6.84 -3.69
N GLY A 186 -15.60 -5.97 -4.64
CA GLY A 186 -14.43 -5.10 -4.51
C GLY A 186 -14.52 -4.15 -3.32
N ALA A 187 -15.70 -3.53 -3.11
CA ALA A 187 -15.94 -2.64 -1.97
C ALA A 187 -15.85 -3.42 -0.63
N ALA A 188 -16.41 -4.63 -0.57
CA ALA A 188 -16.30 -5.49 0.61
C ALA A 188 -14.84 -5.85 0.91
N LEU A 189 -14.06 -6.27 -0.10
CA LEU A 189 -12.64 -6.55 0.05
C LEU A 189 -11.86 -5.32 0.51
N ALA A 190 -12.10 -4.14 -0.07
CA ALA A 190 -11.45 -2.89 0.30
C ALA A 190 -11.76 -2.48 1.74
N ALA A 191 -12.97 -2.76 2.23
CA ALA A 191 -13.37 -2.45 3.61
C ALA A 191 -12.80 -3.45 4.62
N LEU A 192 -12.67 -4.72 4.25
CA LEU A 192 -12.30 -5.81 5.16
C LEU A 192 -10.80 -6.05 5.26
N TYR A 193 -10.03 -5.85 4.16
CA TYR A 193 -8.61 -6.19 4.14
C TYR A 193 -7.79 -5.50 5.26
N PRO A 194 -8.03 -4.22 5.65
CA PRO A 194 -7.22 -3.57 6.68
C PRO A 194 -7.31 -4.26 8.04
N PHE A 195 -8.41 -4.98 8.30
CA PHE A 195 -8.60 -5.72 9.54
C PHE A 195 -7.93 -7.10 9.52
N SER A 196 -7.51 -7.60 8.36
CA SER A 196 -6.92 -8.93 8.20
C SER A 196 -5.68 -9.16 9.05
N LYS A 197 -4.86 -8.12 9.30
CA LYS A 197 -3.67 -8.15 10.17
C LYS A 197 -3.93 -8.68 11.59
N ARG A 198 -5.19 -8.64 12.05
CA ARG A 198 -5.59 -9.10 13.38
C ARG A 198 -5.87 -10.60 13.41
N TYR A 199 -6.24 -11.17 12.28
CA TYR A 199 -6.76 -12.54 12.18
C TYR A 199 -5.81 -13.49 11.45
N THR A 200 -5.08 -13.02 10.43
CA THR A 200 -4.22 -13.86 9.60
C THR A 200 -2.77 -13.41 9.63
N GLN A 201 -1.85 -14.36 9.43
CA GLN A 201 -0.42 -14.12 9.20
C GLN A 201 -0.13 -13.71 7.75
N LEU A 202 -1.14 -13.80 6.85
CA LEU A 202 -1.03 -13.51 5.41
C LEU A 202 -1.88 -12.29 5.00
N PRO A 203 -1.80 -11.14 5.69
CA PRO A 203 -2.58 -9.96 5.33
C PRO A 203 -2.21 -9.44 3.94
N GLN A 204 -0.98 -9.68 3.46
CA GLN A 204 -0.48 -9.31 2.14
C GLN A 204 -1.22 -10.02 1.00
N VAL A 205 -1.62 -11.28 1.21
CA VAL A 205 -2.43 -12.03 0.25
C VAL A 205 -3.85 -11.46 0.17
N VAL A 206 -4.44 -11.10 1.32
CA VAL A 206 -5.77 -10.47 1.37
C VAL A 206 -5.73 -9.10 0.70
N LEU A 207 -4.67 -8.31 0.95
CA LEU A 207 -4.42 -7.05 0.26
C LEU A 207 -4.30 -7.26 -1.24
N GLY A 208 -3.55 -8.28 -1.68
CA GLY A 208 -3.39 -8.63 -3.09
C GLY A 208 -4.71 -8.95 -3.78
N ALA A 209 -5.61 -9.66 -3.10
CA ALA A 209 -6.94 -9.92 -3.60
C ALA A 209 -7.79 -8.64 -3.72
N ALA A 210 -7.76 -7.76 -2.69
CA ALA A 210 -8.48 -6.50 -2.70
C ALA A 210 -7.96 -5.55 -3.80
N PHE A 211 -6.65 -5.42 -3.93
CA PHE A 211 -6.01 -4.55 -4.91
C PHE A 211 -6.11 -5.08 -6.33
N GLY A 212 -6.10 -6.40 -6.51
CA GLY A 212 -6.28 -7.06 -7.79
C GLY A 212 -7.71 -7.10 -8.31
N TRP A 213 -8.70 -6.71 -7.49
CA TRP A 213 -10.10 -6.84 -7.89
C TRP A 213 -10.48 -5.96 -9.10
N GLY A 214 -9.67 -4.96 -9.42
CA GLY A 214 -9.77 -4.21 -10.66
C GLY A 214 -9.61 -5.06 -11.92
N ILE A 215 -8.90 -6.20 -11.86
CA ILE A 215 -8.68 -7.11 -13.00
C ILE A 215 -9.99 -7.74 -13.47
N PRO A 216 -10.75 -8.50 -12.65
CA PRO A 216 -12.03 -9.04 -13.08
C PRO A 216 -13.03 -7.95 -13.48
N MET A 217 -12.98 -6.77 -12.83
CA MET A 217 -13.82 -5.64 -13.22
C MET A 217 -13.46 -5.09 -14.60
N ALA A 218 -12.18 -5.01 -14.96
CA ALA A 218 -11.71 -4.55 -16.28
C ALA A 218 -12.15 -5.53 -17.38
N PHE A 219 -11.95 -6.84 -17.19
CA PHE A 219 -12.44 -7.86 -18.12
C PHE A 219 -13.96 -7.80 -18.26
N ALA A 220 -14.71 -7.75 -17.15
CA ALA A 220 -16.15 -7.63 -17.18
C ALA A 220 -16.63 -6.39 -17.96
N ALA A 221 -15.98 -5.24 -17.77
CA ALA A 221 -16.35 -3.99 -18.41
C ALA A 221 -16.16 -4.04 -19.95
N ILE A 222 -15.10 -4.69 -20.42
CA ILE A 222 -14.75 -4.74 -21.86
C ILE A 222 -15.42 -5.92 -22.55
N THR A 223 -15.34 -7.13 -21.97
CA THR A 223 -15.78 -8.37 -22.62
C THR A 223 -17.16 -8.87 -22.16
N ASN A 224 -17.73 -8.23 -21.14
CA ASN A 224 -18.93 -8.71 -20.43
C ASN A 224 -18.80 -10.17 -19.93
N GLY A 225 -17.57 -10.60 -19.60
CA GLY A 225 -17.25 -11.96 -19.18
C GLY A 225 -16.02 -12.02 -18.30
N LEU A 226 -15.75 -13.20 -17.76
CA LEU A 226 -14.60 -13.50 -16.89
C LEU A 226 -13.87 -14.74 -17.42
N PRO A 227 -13.11 -14.62 -18.54
CA PRO A 227 -12.42 -15.76 -19.13
C PRO A 227 -11.32 -16.30 -18.19
N PRO A 228 -10.84 -17.55 -18.38
CA PRO A 228 -9.81 -18.14 -17.52
C PRO A 228 -8.53 -17.31 -17.41
N VAL A 229 -8.13 -16.59 -18.46
CA VAL A 229 -6.96 -15.70 -18.45
C VAL A 229 -7.12 -14.54 -17.44
N CYS A 230 -8.34 -14.07 -17.21
CA CYS A 230 -8.65 -13.06 -16.19
C CYS A 230 -8.24 -13.54 -14.80
N TRP A 231 -8.62 -14.76 -14.43
CA TRP A 231 -8.31 -15.34 -13.12
C TRP A 231 -6.84 -15.69 -12.97
N LEU A 232 -6.19 -16.10 -14.04
CA LEU A 232 -4.76 -16.34 -14.05
C LEU A 232 -3.98 -15.03 -13.84
N LEU A 233 -4.40 -13.94 -14.50
CA LEU A 233 -3.83 -12.61 -14.30
C LEU A 233 -4.10 -12.09 -12.89
N PHE A 234 -5.30 -12.33 -12.36
CA PHE A 234 -5.65 -12.00 -10.97
C PHE A 234 -4.73 -12.71 -9.97
N LEU A 235 -4.47 -14.02 -10.16
CA LEU A 235 -3.50 -14.75 -9.36
C LEU A 235 -2.10 -14.13 -9.45
N GLY A 236 -1.66 -13.77 -10.67
CA GLY A 236 -0.40 -13.05 -10.90
C GLY A 236 -0.35 -11.75 -10.08
N ASN A 237 -1.43 -10.98 -10.04
CA ASN A 237 -1.46 -9.77 -9.21
C ASN A 237 -1.45 -10.08 -7.70
N VAL A 238 -2.11 -11.12 -7.23
CA VAL A 238 -2.03 -11.52 -5.81
C VAL A 238 -0.59 -11.82 -5.41
N LEU A 239 0.14 -12.56 -6.26
CA LEU A 239 1.57 -12.83 -6.06
C LEU A 239 2.40 -11.53 -6.08
N PHE A 240 2.20 -10.68 -7.08
CA PHE A 240 2.90 -9.39 -7.20
C PHE A 240 2.67 -8.50 -5.99
N SER A 241 1.42 -8.40 -5.53
CA SER A 241 1.07 -7.62 -4.35
C SER A 241 1.68 -8.20 -3.07
N THR A 242 1.68 -9.54 -2.95
CA THR A 242 2.30 -10.20 -1.80
C THR A 242 3.81 -9.97 -1.76
N ILE A 243 4.48 -9.94 -2.92
CA ILE A 243 5.91 -9.66 -3.02
C ILE A 243 6.20 -8.25 -2.51
N TYR A 244 5.64 -7.22 -3.17
CA TYR A 244 6.01 -5.85 -2.81
C TYR A 244 5.53 -5.45 -1.40
N ASP A 245 4.42 -5.97 -0.92
CA ASP A 245 3.94 -5.64 0.42
C ASP A 245 4.70 -6.44 1.51
N THR A 246 5.27 -7.61 1.18
CA THR A 246 6.21 -8.30 2.07
C THR A 246 7.51 -7.51 2.19
N GLU A 247 8.07 -7.01 1.07
CA GLU A 247 9.25 -6.14 1.08
C GLU A 247 9.01 -4.87 1.91
N TYR A 248 7.80 -4.32 1.80
CA TYR A 248 7.39 -3.17 2.61
C TYR A 248 7.25 -3.52 4.09
N ALA A 249 6.69 -4.69 4.42
CA ALA A 249 6.59 -5.18 5.79
C ALA A 249 7.97 -5.49 6.42
N MET A 250 8.97 -5.84 5.61
CA MET A 250 10.35 -6.01 6.09
C MET A 250 10.97 -4.70 6.60
N VAL A 251 10.51 -3.54 6.09
CA VAL A 251 10.92 -2.21 6.59
C VAL A 251 10.49 -1.98 8.04
N ASP A 252 9.27 -2.43 8.38
CA ASP A 252 8.64 -2.18 9.68
C ASP A 252 8.73 -3.38 10.63
N ARG A 253 9.42 -4.47 10.25
CA ARG A 253 9.41 -5.79 10.92
C ARG A 253 9.67 -5.70 12.42
N ASP A 254 10.69 -4.95 12.84
CA ASP A 254 11.04 -4.82 14.26
C ASP A 254 9.99 -4.06 15.05
N ASP A 255 9.39 -3.04 14.44
CA ASP A 255 8.34 -2.24 15.05
C ASP A 255 7.02 -3.05 15.12
N ASP A 256 6.69 -3.80 14.06
CA ASP A 256 5.52 -4.67 13.97
C ASP A 256 5.57 -5.81 15.01
N LEU A 257 6.76 -6.41 15.24
CA LEU A 257 6.96 -7.41 16.28
C LEU A 257 6.65 -6.85 17.68
N ARG A 258 7.10 -5.62 17.97
CA ARG A 258 6.84 -4.95 19.26
C ARG A 258 5.36 -4.58 19.41
N ALA A 259 4.71 -4.17 18.34
CA ALA A 259 3.30 -3.80 18.33
C ALA A 259 2.35 -5.01 18.28
N GLY A 260 2.86 -6.25 18.13
CA GLY A 260 2.05 -7.46 18.00
C GLY A 260 1.28 -7.56 16.68
N ALA A 261 1.70 -6.83 15.65
CA ALA A 261 1.10 -6.91 14.32
C ALA A 261 1.52 -8.20 13.61
N LYS A 262 0.65 -8.71 12.73
CA LYS A 262 0.92 -9.89 11.91
C LYS A 262 1.28 -9.47 10.50
N SER A 263 2.33 -10.08 9.92
CA SER A 263 2.73 -9.85 8.52
C SER A 263 3.47 -11.06 7.95
N THR A 264 3.56 -11.15 6.63
CA THR A 264 4.39 -12.15 5.94
C THR A 264 5.86 -12.02 6.28
N ALA A 265 6.38 -10.79 6.48
CA ALA A 265 7.76 -10.58 6.90
C ALA A 265 8.06 -11.23 8.27
N ILE A 266 7.10 -11.21 9.19
CA ILE A 266 7.20 -11.89 10.49
C ILE A 266 7.05 -13.40 10.30
N LEU A 267 6.05 -13.83 9.52
CA LEU A 267 5.78 -15.26 9.29
C LEU A 267 6.96 -15.98 8.64
N PHE A 268 7.58 -15.35 7.64
CA PHE A 268 8.68 -15.97 6.89
C PHE A 268 9.99 -15.99 7.68
N GLY A 269 10.14 -15.12 8.66
CA GLY A 269 11.33 -15.08 9.50
C GLY A 269 12.61 -14.95 8.68
N ASP A 270 13.59 -15.83 8.93
CA ASP A 270 14.87 -15.82 8.21
C ASP A 270 14.76 -16.42 6.80
N ALA A 271 13.64 -17.09 6.47
CA ALA A 271 13.35 -17.60 5.13
C ALA A 271 12.67 -16.59 4.20
N ASP A 272 12.58 -15.31 4.60
CA ASP A 272 11.91 -14.25 3.84
C ASP A 272 12.46 -14.11 2.41
N LEU A 273 13.78 -14.02 2.22
CA LEU A 273 14.40 -13.87 0.90
C LEU A 273 14.23 -15.10 -0.01
N PRO A 274 14.47 -16.35 0.44
CA PRO A 274 14.15 -17.55 -0.33
C PRO A 274 12.67 -17.61 -0.73
N ILE A 275 11.76 -17.30 0.18
CA ILE A 275 10.31 -17.32 -0.10
C ILE A 275 9.95 -16.22 -1.11
N LEU A 276 10.49 -15.01 -0.97
CA LEU A 276 10.31 -13.95 -1.97
C LEU A 276 10.82 -14.39 -3.34
N GLY A 277 11.99 -15.04 -3.42
CA GLY A 277 12.51 -15.59 -4.67
C GLY A 277 11.56 -16.61 -5.31
N ILE A 278 10.97 -17.51 -4.52
CA ILE A 278 9.97 -18.48 -4.98
C ILE A 278 8.70 -17.75 -5.47
N LEU A 279 8.21 -16.75 -4.73
CA LEU A 279 7.04 -15.97 -5.13
C LEU A 279 7.30 -15.21 -6.44
N MET A 280 8.47 -14.60 -6.61
CA MET A 280 8.87 -13.91 -7.85
C MET A 280 8.94 -14.87 -9.03
N ALA A 281 9.54 -16.05 -8.86
CA ALA A 281 9.60 -17.08 -9.89
C ALA A 281 8.17 -17.58 -10.25
N THR A 282 7.32 -17.80 -9.26
CA THR A 282 5.93 -18.22 -9.46
C THR A 282 5.11 -17.14 -10.16
N LEU A 283 5.34 -15.87 -9.84
CA LEU A 283 4.73 -14.74 -10.55
C LEU A 283 5.12 -14.74 -12.03
N LEU A 284 6.42 -14.81 -12.34
CA LEU A 284 6.93 -14.82 -13.71
C LEU A 284 6.39 -16.02 -14.49
N PHE A 285 6.34 -17.20 -13.87
CA PHE A 285 5.73 -18.38 -14.46
C PHE A 285 4.23 -18.19 -14.72
N THR A 286 3.49 -17.62 -13.76
CA THR A 286 2.07 -17.30 -13.93
C THR A 286 1.85 -16.33 -15.10
N LEU A 287 2.67 -15.30 -15.22
CA LEU A 287 2.61 -14.33 -16.31
C LEU A 287 3.02 -14.97 -17.65
N LEU A 288 3.96 -15.91 -17.65
CA LEU A 288 4.28 -16.70 -18.85
C LEU A 288 3.07 -17.48 -19.35
N LEU A 289 2.31 -18.13 -18.44
CA LEU A 289 1.07 -18.81 -18.79
C LEU A 289 -0.01 -17.82 -19.28
N VAL A 290 -0.09 -16.60 -18.71
CA VAL A 290 -0.95 -15.53 -19.25
C VAL A 290 -0.54 -15.21 -20.69
N GLY A 291 0.75 -15.02 -20.96
CA GLY A 291 1.27 -14.75 -22.29
C GLY A 291 0.95 -15.85 -23.29
N GLN A 292 1.10 -17.12 -22.91
CA GLN A 292 0.74 -18.26 -23.75
C GLN A 292 -0.76 -18.29 -24.07
N ARG A 293 -1.62 -18.08 -23.06
CA ARG A 293 -3.08 -18.05 -23.23
C ARG A 293 -3.55 -16.88 -24.10
N ALA A 294 -2.91 -15.74 -23.93
CA ALA A 294 -3.18 -14.54 -24.71
C ALA A 294 -2.36 -14.48 -26.01
N GLN A 295 -1.58 -15.51 -26.35
CA GLN A 295 -0.72 -15.59 -27.55
C GLN A 295 0.22 -14.38 -27.70
N LEU A 296 0.76 -13.85 -26.59
CA LEU A 296 1.72 -12.74 -26.61
C LEU A 296 3.07 -13.23 -27.10
N GLU A 297 3.63 -12.51 -28.07
CA GLU A 297 4.91 -12.84 -28.70
C GLU A 297 6.12 -12.37 -27.90
N TRP A 298 7.32 -12.46 -28.51
CA TRP A 298 8.62 -12.20 -27.91
C TRP A 298 8.76 -10.87 -27.16
N PRO A 299 8.10 -9.72 -27.50
CA PRO A 299 8.26 -8.50 -26.73
C PRO A 299 7.76 -8.64 -25.29
N PHE A 300 6.70 -9.44 -25.09
CA PHE A 300 6.23 -9.74 -23.73
C PHE A 300 7.26 -10.57 -22.96
N LEU A 301 7.87 -11.57 -23.60
CA LEU A 301 8.94 -12.37 -23.00
C LEU A 301 10.16 -11.50 -22.64
N ALA A 302 10.51 -10.53 -23.49
CA ALA A 302 11.56 -9.55 -23.19
C ALA A 302 11.21 -8.73 -21.95
N GLY A 303 9.95 -8.25 -21.82
CA GLY A 303 9.45 -7.56 -20.64
C GLY A 303 9.57 -8.41 -19.36
N LEU A 304 9.21 -9.70 -19.42
CA LEU A 304 9.40 -10.65 -18.31
C LEU A 304 10.89 -10.85 -17.99
N GLY A 305 11.75 -10.91 -18.99
CA GLY A 305 13.22 -11.00 -18.81
C GLY A 305 13.79 -9.78 -18.05
N VAL A 306 13.32 -8.56 -18.40
CA VAL A 306 13.70 -7.35 -17.66
C VAL A 306 13.15 -7.39 -16.23
N ALA A 307 11.90 -7.83 -16.03
CA ALA A 307 11.32 -7.98 -14.69
C ALA A 307 12.12 -9.00 -13.84
N LEU A 308 12.57 -10.11 -14.43
CA LEU A 308 13.45 -11.08 -13.77
C LEU A 308 14.76 -10.43 -13.28
N LEU A 309 15.39 -9.61 -14.10
CA LEU A 309 16.63 -8.89 -13.71
C LEU A 309 16.36 -7.90 -12.57
N LEU A 310 15.22 -7.20 -12.60
CA LEU A 310 14.80 -6.30 -11.52
C LEU A 310 14.56 -7.07 -10.21
N PHE A 311 13.91 -8.22 -10.26
CA PHE A 311 13.68 -9.08 -9.08
C PHE A 311 15.00 -9.66 -8.54
N ALA A 312 15.91 -10.09 -9.39
CA ALA A 312 17.24 -10.54 -8.98
C ALA A 312 18.02 -9.42 -8.28
N TRP A 313 17.94 -8.19 -8.80
CA TRP A 313 18.53 -7.01 -8.16
C TRP A 313 17.88 -6.73 -6.80
N GLN A 314 16.55 -6.84 -6.66
CA GLN A 314 15.84 -6.65 -5.39
C GLN A 314 16.36 -7.63 -4.33
N LEU A 315 16.40 -8.94 -4.63
CA LEU A 315 16.89 -9.96 -3.72
C LEU A 315 18.36 -9.72 -3.33
N TRP A 316 19.20 -9.35 -4.29
CA TRP A 316 20.59 -9.00 -4.01
C TRP A 316 20.73 -7.77 -3.12
N ASN A 317 19.95 -6.72 -3.37
CA ASN A 317 19.97 -5.48 -2.60
C ASN A 317 19.49 -5.71 -1.15
N MET A 318 18.47 -6.56 -0.96
CA MET A 318 17.89 -6.88 0.34
C MET A 318 18.66 -7.93 1.14
N ARG A 319 19.76 -8.51 0.63
CA ARG A 319 20.48 -9.63 1.28
C ARG A 319 20.86 -9.40 2.73
N TRP A 320 21.05 -8.15 3.14
CA TRP A 320 21.36 -7.74 4.50
C TRP A 320 20.15 -7.19 5.28
N ARG A 321 18.96 -7.24 4.71
CA ARG A 321 17.68 -6.81 5.32
C ARG A 321 17.69 -5.39 5.89
N GLN A 322 18.54 -4.51 5.35
CA GLN A 322 18.55 -3.11 5.74
C GLN A 322 17.23 -2.43 5.35
N ARG A 323 16.65 -1.62 6.23
CA ARG A 323 15.35 -0.94 6.00
C ARG A 323 15.33 -0.16 4.69
N ASP A 324 16.38 0.61 4.41
CA ASP A 324 16.47 1.41 3.17
C ASP A 324 16.54 0.53 1.92
N ALA A 325 17.23 -0.63 2.00
CA ALA A 325 17.31 -1.60 0.91
C ALA A 325 15.97 -2.28 0.64
N CYS A 326 15.24 -2.68 1.68
CA CYS A 326 13.89 -3.25 1.56
C CYS A 326 12.91 -2.21 0.99
N PHE A 327 13.01 -0.95 1.42
CA PHE A 327 12.19 0.12 0.87
C PHE A 327 12.54 0.45 -0.59
N ALA A 328 13.81 0.35 -0.98
CA ALA A 328 14.24 0.51 -2.37
C ALA A 328 13.70 -0.62 -3.25
N ALA A 329 13.69 -1.87 -2.78
CA ALA A 329 13.11 -3.02 -3.45
C ALA A 329 11.59 -2.83 -3.65
N PHE A 330 10.85 -2.50 -2.59
CA PHE A 330 9.44 -2.17 -2.67
C PHE A 330 9.14 -1.13 -3.77
N ARG A 331 9.92 -0.03 -3.82
CA ARG A 331 9.75 1.01 -4.83
C ARG A 331 10.09 0.54 -6.24
N ASN A 332 11.02 -0.38 -6.37
CA ASN A 332 11.48 -0.91 -7.65
C ASN A 332 10.39 -1.75 -8.35
N ASN A 333 9.43 -2.33 -7.60
CA ASN A 333 8.29 -3.04 -8.17
C ASN A 333 7.45 -2.17 -9.11
N ASN A 334 7.48 -0.85 -8.95
CA ASN A 334 6.85 0.05 -9.93
C ASN A 334 7.46 -0.11 -11.33
N TRP A 335 8.79 -0.27 -11.43
CA TRP A 335 9.46 -0.52 -12.71
C TRP A 335 9.15 -1.93 -13.21
N ALA A 336 9.16 -2.95 -12.34
CA ALA A 336 8.79 -4.31 -12.71
C ALA A 336 7.37 -4.35 -13.31
N GLY A 337 6.39 -3.74 -12.65
CA GLY A 337 5.03 -3.64 -13.18
C GLY A 337 4.94 -2.91 -14.53
N GLY A 338 5.68 -1.82 -14.68
CA GLY A 338 5.72 -1.01 -15.89
C GLY A 338 6.35 -1.72 -17.09
N VAL A 339 7.46 -2.44 -16.89
CA VAL A 339 8.12 -3.16 -18.01
C VAL A 339 7.31 -4.37 -18.48
N ILE A 340 6.62 -5.07 -17.56
CA ILE A 340 5.67 -6.14 -17.91
C ILE A 340 4.55 -5.56 -18.77
N TRP A 341 3.97 -4.44 -18.36
CA TRP A 341 2.93 -3.75 -19.13
C TRP A 341 3.44 -3.32 -20.50
N LEU A 342 4.62 -2.70 -20.58
CA LEU A 342 5.20 -2.24 -21.85
C LEU A 342 5.43 -3.42 -22.81
N GLY A 343 5.98 -4.53 -22.32
CA GLY A 343 6.17 -5.74 -23.13
C GLY A 343 4.85 -6.28 -23.67
N MET A 344 3.77 -6.25 -22.85
CA MET A 344 2.42 -6.64 -23.25
C MET A 344 1.85 -5.71 -24.33
N VAL A 345 1.96 -4.39 -24.13
CA VAL A 345 1.50 -3.37 -25.11
C VAL A 345 2.18 -3.55 -26.46
N VAL A 346 3.51 -3.71 -26.47
CA VAL A 346 4.27 -3.90 -27.70
C VAL A 346 3.88 -5.21 -28.38
N ALA A 347 3.75 -6.30 -27.62
CA ALA A 347 3.34 -7.59 -28.18
C ALA A 347 1.94 -7.54 -28.81
N LEU A 348 0.98 -6.84 -28.19
CA LEU A 348 -0.36 -6.65 -28.73
C LEU A 348 -0.38 -5.70 -29.94
N ALA A 349 0.49 -4.70 -29.99
CA ALA A 349 0.59 -3.76 -31.11
C ALA A 349 1.26 -4.35 -32.36
N MET A 350 1.99 -5.46 -32.21
CA MET A 350 2.66 -6.17 -33.32
C MET A 350 1.78 -7.20 -34.02
N ARG A 351 0.58 -7.45 -33.48
CA ARG A 351 -0.45 -8.29 -34.12
C ARG A 351 -1.18 -7.52 -35.21
#